data_6673f8b5fff59f9a5a13ced1025a481c
#
_entry.id   6673f8b5fff59f9a5a13ced1025a481c
#
_cell.length_a   1.000
_cell.length_b   1.000
_cell.length_c   1.000
_cell.angle_alpha   90.00
_cell.angle_beta   90.00
_cell.angle_gamma   90.00
#
_symmetry.space_group_name_H-M   'P 1'
#
loop_
_entity.id
_entity.type
_entity.pdbx_description
1 polymer ?
#
loop_
_entity_poly.entity_id
_entity_poly.type
_entity_poly.pdbx_seq_one_letter_code
_entity_poly.pdbx_strand_id
1 'polypeptide(L)'
;VPSAEAVTLFDDFLCRLAKRKLHTFLISGNHDSAERLAFGNRLLQSSGIHISPVYRGNLSPVTLEDRFGAVHFWLLPFLKPVQLRQLFPEETIETYTDACAAAVAHMDLDKTARNVLLTHQFVTGAATCDSEEISVGGTDNVDAAVFADFDYVALGHIHSPQNIGSNRIR
;
A
#
# COMPACT_ATOMS: atom_id res chain seq x y z
N VAL A 1 5.99 -3.11 19.52
CA VAL A 1 6.15 -4.51 19.07
C VAL A 1 4.85 -5.22 19.42
N PRO A 2 4.20 -5.93 18.47
CA PRO A 2 2.97 -6.66 18.76
C PRO A 2 3.20 -7.74 19.84
N SER A 3 2.15 -8.06 20.60
CA SER A 3 2.19 -9.13 21.59
C SER A 3 2.35 -10.50 20.92
N ALA A 4 2.85 -11.51 21.65
CA ALA A 4 2.96 -12.87 21.12
C ALA A 4 1.58 -13.44 20.71
N GLU A 5 0.52 -13.08 21.43
CA GLU A 5 -0.85 -13.44 21.11
C GLU A 5 -1.30 -12.85 19.77
N ALA A 6 -1.03 -11.56 19.52
CA ALA A 6 -1.35 -10.92 18.25
C ALA A 6 -0.60 -11.55 17.07
N VAL A 7 0.68 -11.91 17.27
CA VAL A 7 1.47 -12.62 16.25
C VAL A 7 0.87 -13.99 15.95
N THR A 8 0.48 -14.75 16.97
CA THR A 8 -0.15 -16.08 16.82
C THR A 8 -1.50 -15.98 16.08
N LEU A 9 -2.31 -14.97 16.43
CA LEU A 9 -3.59 -14.71 15.76
C LEU A 9 -3.40 -14.36 14.28
N PHE A 10 -2.40 -13.54 13.99
CA PHE A 10 -2.09 -13.16 12.62
C PHE A 10 -1.59 -14.35 11.78
N ASP A 11 -0.72 -15.19 12.35
CA ASP A 11 -0.25 -16.43 11.71
C ASP A 11 -1.42 -17.36 11.39
N ASP A 12 -2.31 -17.62 12.38
CA ASP A 12 -3.50 -18.47 12.18
C ASP A 12 -4.44 -17.89 11.09
N PHE A 13 -4.61 -16.58 11.05
CA PHE A 13 -5.38 -15.91 10.01
C PHE A 13 -4.78 -16.14 8.61
N LEU A 14 -3.47 -15.94 8.44
CA LEU A 14 -2.78 -16.18 7.15
C LEU A 14 -2.87 -17.65 6.74
N CYS A 15 -2.68 -18.57 7.68
CA CYS A 15 -2.82 -20.00 7.44
C CYS A 15 -4.24 -20.37 6.95
N ARG A 16 -5.28 -19.76 7.50
CA ARG A 16 -6.67 -19.96 7.05
C ARG A 16 -6.92 -19.45 5.64
N LEU A 17 -6.33 -18.29 5.27
CA LEU A 17 -6.43 -17.74 3.91
C LEU A 17 -5.70 -18.64 2.90
N ALA A 18 -4.47 -19.07 3.22
CA ALA A 18 -3.70 -19.96 2.38
C ALA A 18 -4.41 -21.31 2.14
N LYS A 19 -5.02 -21.92 3.18
CA LYS A 19 -5.82 -23.14 3.05
C LYS A 19 -7.01 -23.00 2.10
N ARG A 20 -7.57 -21.77 1.98
CA ARG A 20 -8.65 -21.45 1.05
C ARG A 20 -8.15 -21.13 -0.35
N LYS A 21 -6.84 -21.10 -0.58
CA LYS A 21 -6.20 -20.75 -1.86
C LYS A 21 -6.62 -19.36 -2.35
N LEU A 22 -6.80 -18.42 -1.42
CA LEU A 22 -7.12 -17.04 -1.74
C LEU A 22 -5.83 -16.26 -1.97
N HIS A 23 -5.78 -15.50 -3.07
CA HIS A 23 -4.75 -14.49 -3.23
C HIS A 23 -4.98 -13.39 -2.21
N THR A 24 -4.00 -13.17 -1.34
CA THR A 24 -4.07 -12.22 -0.24
C THR A 24 -2.94 -11.22 -0.37
N PHE A 25 -3.27 -9.93 -0.33
CA PHE A 25 -2.31 -8.84 -0.46
C PHE A 25 -2.24 -8.08 0.85
N LEU A 26 -1.03 -7.89 1.39
CA LEU A 26 -0.78 -7.18 2.64
C LEU A 26 0.25 -6.08 2.40
N ILE A 27 0.02 -4.94 3.02
CA ILE A 27 0.95 -3.81 3.03
C ILE A 27 1.25 -3.42 4.48
N SER A 28 2.41 -2.82 4.72
CA SER A 28 2.72 -2.22 6.02
C SER A 28 2.12 -0.82 6.11
N GLY A 29 1.54 -0.51 7.28
CA GLY A 29 1.06 0.80 7.65
C GLY A 29 2.10 1.63 8.41
N ASN A 30 1.67 2.80 8.91
CA ASN A 30 2.51 3.76 9.64
C ASN A 30 2.96 3.25 11.02
N HIS A 31 2.23 2.30 11.61
CA HIS A 31 2.57 1.66 12.89
C HIS A 31 3.41 0.40 12.74
N ASP A 32 3.62 -0.10 11.51
CA ASP A 32 4.33 -1.34 11.25
C ASP A 32 5.83 -1.11 11.01
N SER A 33 6.63 -2.16 11.25
CA SER A 33 7.96 -2.28 10.67
C SER A 33 7.85 -3.02 9.34
N ALA A 34 8.11 -2.32 8.24
CA ALA A 34 8.09 -2.90 6.91
C ALA A 34 9.04 -4.09 6.78
N GLU A 35 10.23 -4.02 7.41
CA GLU A 35 11.24 -5.08 7.41
C GLU A 35 10.74 -6.36 8.11
N ARG A 36 10.04 -6.18 9.25
CA ARG A 36 9.52 -7.32 10.01
C ARG A 36 8.34 -7.96 9.31
N LEU A 37 7.44 -7.14 8.73
CA LEU A 37 6.29 -7.63 7.98
C LEU A 37 6.74 -8.37 6.71
N ALA A 38 7.74 -7.85 6.00
CA ALA A 38 8.28 -8.47 4.79
C ALA A 38 9.09 -9.75 5.06
N PHE A 39 9.35 -10.09 6.34
CA PHE A 39 10.05 -11.33 6.68
C PHE A 39 9.30 -12.56 6.16
N GLY A 40 9.99 -13.42 5.45
CA GLY A 40 9.41 -14.63 4.87
C GLY A 40 8.52 -14.41 3.64
N ASN A 41 8.36 -13.18 3.13
CA ASN A 41 7.52 -12.85 1.98
C ASN A 41 7.71 -13.81 0.80
N ARG A 42 8.96 -14.09 0.39
CA ARG A 42 9.26 -15.00 -0.73
C ARG A 42 8.77 -16.43 -0.52
N LEU A 43 8.69 -16.88 0.72
CA LEU A 43 8.16 -18.20 1.06
C LEU A 43 6.63 -18.21 1.02
N LEU A 44 6.00 -17.13 1.48
CA LEU A 44 4.54 -17.00 1.55
C LEU A 44 3.89 -16.83 0.16
N GLN A 45 4.61 -16.26 -0.80
CA GLN A 45 4.12 -16.09 -2.18
C GLN A 45 3.67 -17.39 -2.84
N SER A 46 4.36 -18.50 -2.57
CA SER A 46 3.96 -19.82 -3.08
C SER A 46 2.61 -20.30 -2.54
N SER A 47 2.16 -19.74 -1.43
CA SER A 47 0.85 -19.99 -0.81
C SER A 47 -0.21 -18.96 -1.18
N GLY A 48 0.07 -18.08 -2.14
CA GLY A 48 -0.84 -17.01 -2.57
C GLY A 48 -0.89 -15.80 -1.63
N ILE A 49 0.02 -15.72 -0.65
CA ILE A 49 0.11 -14.58 0.26
C ILE A 49 1.23 -13.66 -0.20
N HIS A 50 0.88 -12.44 -0.56
CA HIS A 50 1.76 -11.42 -1.11
C HIS A 50 1.88 -10.27 -0.11
N ILE A 51 3.08 -10.06 0.42
CA ILE A 51 3.35 -8.99 1.39
C ILE A 51 4.20 -7.93 0.69
N SER A 52 3.87 -6.64 0.93
CA SER A 52 4.66 -5.54 0.38
C SER A 52 6.14 -5.68 0.79
N PRO A 53 7.07 -5.51 -0.16
CA PRO A 53 8.49 -5.41 0.19
C PRO A 53 8.75 -4.10 0.94
N VAL A 54 9.92 -3.99 1.56
CA VAL A 54 10.46 -2.69 1.96
C VAL A 54 10.68 -1.87 0.69
N TYR A 55 10.12 -0.66 0.62
CA TYR A 55 10.30 0.20 -0.55
C TYR A 55 11.77 0.64 -0.68
N ARG A 56 12.35 0.43 -1.87
CA ARG A 56 13.76 0.71 -2.19
C ARG A 56 13.94 1.49 -3.50
N GLY A 57 12.95 2.30 -3.86
CA GLY A 57 12.99 3.15 -5.05
C GLY A 57 12.29 2.55 -6.27
N ASN A 58 11.92 1.30 -6.24
CA ASN A 58 11.11 0.66 -7.28
C ASN A 58 10.11 -0.31 -6.66
N LEU A 59 9.07 -0.62 -7.41
CA LEU A 59 8.06 -1.60 -7.05
C LEU A 59 7.66 -2.40 -8.29
N SER A 60 7.55 -3.71 -8.13
CA SER A 60 7.01 -4.58 -9.18
C SER A 60 5.63 -5.09 -8.77
N PRO A 61 4.68 -5.19 -9.70
CA PRO A 61 3.34 -5.66 -9.39
C PRO A 61 3.31 -7.17 -9.19
N VAL A 62 2.31 -7.63 -8.44
CA VAL A 62 1.85 -9.02 -8.51
C VAL A 62 0.79 -9.10 -9.60
N THR A 63 1.06 -9.88 -10.64
CA THR A 63 0.14 -10.03 -11.76
C THR A 63 -0.72 -11.26 -11.60
N LEU A 64 -2.03 -11.07 -11.66
CA LEU A 64 -3.01 -12.14 -11.80
C LEU A 64 -3.72 -11.98 -13.14
N GLU A 65 -4.30 -13.07 -13.63
CA GLU A 65 -5.06 -13.08 -14.88
C GLU A 65 -6.49 -13.58 -14.65
N ASP A 66 -7.43 -12.94 -15.33
CA ASP A 66 -8.80 -13.41 -15.44
C ASP A 66 -9.24 -13.44 -16.91
N ARG A 67 -10.52 -13.74 -17.17
CA ARG A 67 -11.07 -13.79 -18.53
C ARG A 67 -10.98 -12.49 -19.33
N PHE A 68 -10.65 -11.38 -18.68
CA PHE A 68 -10.52 -10.06 -19.30
C PHE A 68 -9.04 -9.61 -19.44
N GLY A 69 -8.07 -10.48 -19.10
CA GLY A 69 -6.65 -10.22 -19.20
C GLY A 69 -5.97 -9.95 -17.86
N ALA A 70 -4.79 -9.35 -17.91
CA ALA A 70 -3.96 -9.11 -16.74
C ALA A 70 -4.54 -8.05 -15.79
N VAL A 71 -4.31 -8.28 -14.49
CA VAL A 71 -4.52 -7.32 -13.42
C VAL A 71 -3.24 -7.21 -12.61
N HIS A 72 -2.66 -6.04 -12.55
CA HIS A 72 -1.44 -5.74 -11.81
C HIS A 72 -1.78 -5.17 -10.43
N PHE A 73 -1.38 -5.87 -9.38
CA PHE A 73 -1.55 -5.43 -8.00
C PHE A 73 -0.25 -4.84 -7.49
N TRP A 74 -0.27 -3.55 -7.19
CA TRP A 74 0.87 -2.76 -6.70
C TRP A 74 0.72 -2.60 -5.18
N LEU A 75 1.70 -3.09 -4.43
CA LEU A 75 1.65 -3.09 -2.96
C LEU A 75 2.59 -1.99 -2.43
N LEU A 76 2.10 -0.76 -2.37
CA LEU A 76 2.87 0.39 -1.91
C LEU A 76 2.70 0.52 -0.38
N PRO A 77 3.75 0.25 0.42
CA PRO A 77 3.69 0.40 1.87
C PRO A 77 3.56 1.87 2.27
N PHE A 78 3.35 2.13 3.56
CA PHE A 78 3.42 3.49 4.08
C PHE A 78 4.77 4.12 3.80
N LEU A 79 4.76 5.32 3.23
CA LEU A 79 5.96 6.07 2.84
C LEU A 79 6.08 7.35 3.66
N LYS A 80 7.32 7.72 3.99
CA LYS A 80 7.67 9.01 4.60
C LYS A 80 8.56 9.80 3.65
N PRO A 81 8.37 11.13 3.51
CA PRO A 81 9.21 11.97 2.65
C PRO A 81 10.70 11.80 2.88
N VAL A 82 11.12 11.64 4.16
CA VAL A 82 12.53 11.44 4.51
C VAL A 82 13.14 10.19 3.88
N GLN A 83 12.37 9.12 3.71
CA GLN A 83 12.83 7.88 3.07
C GLN A 83 13.03 8.09 1.57
N LEU A 84 12.09 8.78 0.92
CA LEU A 84 12.13 9.01 -0.52
C LEU A 84 13.25 10.00 -0.89
N ARG A 85 13.52 11.02 -0.07
CA ARG A 85 14.68 11.91 -0.25
C ARG A 85 16.02 11.17 -0.27
N GLN A 86 16.13 10.10 0.50
CA GLN A 86 17.36 9.29 0.51
C GLN A 86 17.49 8.42 -0.76
N LEU A 87 16.37 8.00 -1.33
CA LEU A 87 16.33 7.16 -2.53
C LEU A 87 16.46 7.99 -3.81
N PHE A 88 15.91 9.21 -3.81
CA PHE A 88 15.85 10.11 -4.95
C PHE A 88 16.42 11.50 -4.58
N PRO A 89 17.75 11.61 -4.37
CA PRO A 89 18.38 12.84 -3.88
C PRO A 89 18.27 14.02 -4.87
N GLU A 90 18.04 13.73 -6.15
CA GLU A 90 17.88 14.75 -7.19
C GLU A 90 16.44 15.28 -7.31
N GLU A 91 15.48 14.67 -6.61
CA GLU A 91 14.08 15.06 -6.62
C GLU A 91 13.72 15.95 -5.43
N THR A 92 12.87 16.96 -5.65
CA THR A 92 12.34 17.78 -4.57
C THR A 92 11.16 17.06 -3.91
N ILE A 93 11.39 16.48 -2.73
CA ILE A 93 10.40 15.74 -1.97
C ILE A 93 10.24 16.37 -0.60
N GLU A 94 9.24 17.24 -0.43
CA GLU A 94 8.98 17.97 0.81
C GLU A 94 7.78 17.37 1.57
N THR A 95 6.74 17.01 0.85
CA THR A 95 5.46 16.55 1.39
C THR A 95 5.25 15.04 1.18
N TYR A 96 4.22 14.50 1.83
CA TYR A 96 3.76 13.13 1.59
C TYR A 96 3.19 12.96 0.18
N THR A 97 2.58 14.01 -0.38
CA THR A 97 2.15 14.03 -1.78
C THR A 97 3.34 13.85 -2.73
N ASP A 98 4.44 14.61 -2.52
CA ASP A 98 5.65 14.48 -3.35
C ASP A 98 6.26 13.07 -3.22
N ALA A 99 6.29 12.53 -2.01
CA ALA A 99 6.81 11.18 -1.77
C ALA A 99 5.99 10.12 -2.53
N CYS A 100 4.67 10.20 -2.48
CA CYS A 100 3.80 9.28 -3.21
C CYS A 100 3.90 9.50 -4.73
N ALA A 101 3.98 10.76 -5.19
CA ALA A 101 4.14 11.08 -6.61
C ALA A 101 5.46 10.52 -7.16
N ALA A 102 6.57 10.71 -6.44
CA ALA A 102 7.85 10.13 -6.80
C ALA A 102 7.77 8.58 -6.87
N ALA A 103 7.17 7.96 -5.87
CA ALA A 103 7.03 6.50 -5.86
C ALA A 103 6.21 5.99 -7.05
N VAL A 104 5.10 6.66 -7.40
CA VAL A 104 4.25 6.30 -8.55
C VAL A 104 4.97 6.55 -9.87
N ALA A 105 5.72 7.66 -10.00
CA ALA A 105 6.48 7.97 -11.21
C ALA A 105 7.56 6.93 -11.52
N HIS A 106 8.09 6.25 -10.50
CA HIS A 106 9.06 5.16 -10.64
C HIS A 106 8.42 3.77 -10.76
N MET A 107 7.10 3.67 -10.91
CA MET A 107 6.41 2.43 -11.26
C MET A 107 6.31 2.33 -12.79
N ASP A 108 6.68 1.18 -13.33
CA ASP A 108 6.50 0.89 -14.75
C ASP A 108 5.07 0.40 -15.02
N LEU A 109 4.12 1.37 -15.05
CA LEU A 109 2.70 1.08 -15.22
C LEU A 109 2.39 0.72 -16.67
N ASP A 110 1.98 -0.52 -16.92
CA ASP A 110 1.35 -0.89 -18.19
C ASP A 110 -0.09 -0.34 -18.22
N LYS A 111 -0.28 0.78 -18.91
CA LYS A 111 -1.60 1.43 -19.05
C LYS A 111 -2.59 0.65 -19.94
N THR A 112 -2.15 -0.44 -20.57
CA THR A 112 -3.04 -1.34 -21.33
C THR A 112 -3.64 -2.45 -20.47
N ALA A 113 -3.05 -2.69 -19.30
CA ALA A 113 -3.54 -3.62 -18.29
C ALA A 113 -4.32 -2.87 -17.19
N ARG A 114 -5.06 -3.62 -16.38
CA ARG A 114 -5.74 -3.07 -15.21
C ARG A 114 -4.76 -2.96 -14.05
N ASN A 115 -4.65 -1.77 -13.47
CA ASN A 115 -3.73 -1.47 -12.38
C ASN A 115 -4.50 -1.20 -11.08
N VAL A 116 -4.28 -2.01 -10.08
CA VAL A 116 -4.84 -1.88 -8.72
C VAL A 116 -3.73 -1.52 -7.76
N LEU A 117 -3.87 -0.41 -7.06
CA LEU A 117 -2.95 0.02 -6.02
C LEU A 117 -3.51 -0.33 -4.64
N LEU A 118 -2.69 -0.93 -3.79
CA LEU A 118 -2.91 -0.98 -2.35
C LEU A 118 -1.90 -0.05 -1.69
N THR A 119 -2.38 0.91 -0.90
CA THR A 119 -1.49 1.83 -0.17
C THR A 119 -2.07 2.22 1.18
N HIS A 120 -1.21 2.65 2.11
CA HIS A 120 -1.60 3.06 3.44
C HIS A 120 -1.20 4.51 3.66
N GLN A 121 -2.04 5.45 3.21
CA GLN A 121 -1.79 6.89 3.25
C GLN A 121 -3.04 7.64 3.67
N PHE A 122 -2.86 8.78 4.33
CA PHE A 122 -3.96 9.70 4.59
C PHE A 122 -4.21 10.56 3.35
N VAL A 123 -5.33 10.32 2.67
CA VAL A 123 -5.65 11.02 1.41
C VAL A 123 -6.57 12.21 1.69
N THR A 124 -6.24 13.37 1.14
CA THR A 124 -7.02 14.60 1.27
C THR A 124 -8.45 14.40 0.78
N GLY A 125 -9.41 14.87 1.59
CA GLY A 125 -10.85 14.71 1.33
C GLY A 125 -11.47 13.50 2.00
N ALA A 126 -10.69 12.66 2.68
CA ALA A 126 -11.21 11.63 3.56
C ALA A 126 -11.82 12.25 4.83
N ALA A 127 -12.96 11.71 5.26
CA ALA A 127 -13.51 12.02 6.58
C ALA A 127 -12.75 11.20 7.63
N THR A 128 -12.30 11.86 8.69
CA THR A 128 -11.58 11.24 9.80
C THR A 128 -12.53 10.67 10.84
N CYS A 129 -12.07 9.72 11.64
CA CYS A 129 -12.77 9.24 12.84
C CYS A 129 -11.86 9.34 14.08
N ASP A 130 -12.46 9.23 15.26
CA ASP A 130 -11.77 9.42 16.55
C ASP A 130 -10.65 8.40 16.83
N SER A 131 -10.60 7.30 16.08
CA SER A 131 -9.58 6.26 16.24
C SER A 131 -8.34 6.46 15.35
N GLU A 132 -8.33 7.52 14.52
CA GLU A 132 -7.20 7.83 13.64
C GLU A 132 -6.21 8.77 14.34
N GLU A 133 -4.92 8.44 14.28
CA GLU A 133 -3.87 9.36 14.67
C GLU A 133 -3.62 10.36 13.54
N ILE A 134 -4.17 11.55 13.69
CA ILE A 134 -3.95 12.66 12.75
C ILE A 134 -2.65 13.37 13.14
N SER A 135 -1.75 13.53 12.18
CA SER A 135 -0.56 14.36 12.38
C SER A 135 -0.96 15.81 12.69
N VAL A 136 -0.33 16.40 13.69
CA VAL A 136 -0.59 17.79 14.08
C VAL A 136 -0.28 18.70 12.89
N GLY A 137 -1.30 19.40 12.39
CA GLY A 137 -1.17 20.32 11.24
C GLY A 137 -1.48 19.72 9.87
N GLY A 138 -1.95 18.46 9.77
CA GLY A 138 -2.36 17.83 8.50
C GLY A 138 -1.21 17.70 7.48
N THR A 139 0.02 17.55 7.95
CA THR A 139 1.23 17.54 7.11
C THR A 139 1.44 16.24 6.35
N ASP A 140 0.71 15.18 6.71
CA ASP A 140 0.78 13.84 6.13
C ASP A 140 -0.27 13.55 5.05
N ASN A 141 -1.02 14.58 4.64
CA ASN A 141 -2.03 14.49 3.59
C ASN A 141 -1.39 14.23 2.21
N VAL A 142 -1.99 13.28 1.48
CA VAL A 142 -1.65 12.97 0.09
C VAL A 142 -2.80 13.41 -0.82
N ASP A 143 -2.46 14.13 -1.91
CA ASP A 143 -3.45 14.47 -2.93
C ASP A 143 -3.88 13.22 -3.70
N ALA A 144 -5.19 12.96 -3.77
CA ALA A 144 -5.77 11.85 -4.50
C ALA A 144 -5.39 11.81 -5.99
N ALA A 145 -5.09 12.97 -6.59
CA ALA A 145 -4.67 13.08 -7.98
C ALA A 145 -3.40 12.28 -8.31
N VAL A 146 -2.53 12.05 -7.33
CA VAL A 146 -1.32 11.21 -7.48
C VAL A 146 -1.66 9.79 -7.96
N PHE A 147 -2.84 9.30 -7.64
CA PHE A 147 -3.28 7.94 -7.94
C PHE A 147 -4.20 7.84 -9.18
N ALA A 148 -4.29 8.90 -9.99
CA ALA A 148 -5.24 8.99 -11.10
C ALA A 148 -5.02 7.92 -12.20
N ASP A 149 -3.79 7.41 -12.36
CA ASP A 149 -3.43 6.41 -13.36
C ASP A 149 -3.84 4.96 -12.98
N PHE A 150 -4.35 4.75 -11.75
CA PHE A 150 -4.83 3.44 -11.32
C PHE A 150 -6.33 3.27 -11.57
N ASP A 151 -6.73 2.07 -11.97
CA ASP A 151 -8.14 1.70 -12.14
C ASP A 151 -8.88 1.56 -10.81
N TYR A 152 -8.16 1.13 -9.77
CA TYR A 152 -8.68 1.06 -8.40
C TYR A 152 -7.57 1.29 -7.38
N VAL A 153 -7.88 2.01 -6.31
CA VAL A 153 -6.98 2.24 -5.17
C VAL A 153 -7.67 1.79 -3.89
N ALA A 154 -7.10 0.77 -3.25
CA ALA A 154 -7.49 0.32 -1.92
C ALA A 154 -6.65 1.06 -0.87
N LEU A 155 -7.30 1.91 -0.08
CA LEU A 155 -6.65 2.71 0.96
C LEU A 155 -6.75 2.03 2.33
N GLY A 156 -5.59 1.90 2.99
CA GLY A 156 -5.53 1.76 4.44
C GLY A 156 -5.43 3.13 5.12
N HIS A 157 -5.16 3.15 6.41
CA HIS A 157 -5.04 4.32 7.29
C HIS A 157 -6.38 4.93 7.71
N ILE A 158 -7.33 5.06 6.82
CA ILE A 158 -8.65 5.63 7.08
C ILE A 158 -9.54 4.51 7.64
N HIS A 159 -10.02 4.68 8.87
CA HIS A 159 -10.75 3.63 9.58
C HIS A 159 -12.24 3.57 9.24
N SER A 160 -12.72 4.49 8.40
CA SER A 160 -14.12 4.53 7.96
C SER A 160 -14.24 4.20 6.47
N PRO A 161 -15.06 3.23 6.05
CA PRO A 161 -15.27 2.92 4.64
C PRO A 161 -15.88 4.12 3.92
N GLN A 162 -15.21 4.62 2.89
CA GLN A 162 -15.65 5.79 2.13
C GLN A 162 -15.05 5.81 0.72
N ASN A 163 -15.63 6.61 -0.16
CA ASN A 163 -15.05 6.93 -1.46
C ASN A 163 -14.41 8.32 -1.40
N ILE A 164 -13.25 8.48 -2.02
CA ILE A 164 -12.54 9.76 -2.07
C ILE A 164 -12.53 10.27 -3.50
N GLY A 165 -13.26 11.36 -3.74
CA GLY A 165 -13.34 12.02 -5.05
C GLY A 165 -14.01 11.20 -6.15
N SER A 166 -13.80 9.90 -6.18
CA SER A 166 -14.36 8.98 -7.17
C SER A 166 -14.63 7.58 -6.57
N ASN A 167 -15.37 6.75 -7.29
CA ASN A 167 -15.57 5.34 -6.89
C ASN A 167 -14.32 4.45 -7.07
N ARG A 168 -13.22 5.01 -7.57
CA ARG A 168 -11.98 4.27 -7.82
C ARG A 168 -11.04 4.29 -6.61
N ILE A 169 -11.16 5.26 -5.72
CA ILE A 169 -10.35 5.41 -4.51
C ILE A 169 -11.23 5.15 -3.30
N ARG A 170 -10.90 4.10 -2.54
CA ARG A 170 -11.75 3.64 -1.43
C ARG A 170 -10.94 3.05 -0.28
#